data_c6f4b2e3f5cbf20ae0b2229ce254f08a
#
_entry.id   c6f4b2e3f5cbf20ae0b2229ce254f08a
#
_cell.length_a   1.000
_cell.length_b   1.000
_cell.length_c   1.000
_cell.angle_alpha   90.00
_cell.angle_beta   90.00
_cell.angle_gamma   90.00
#
_symmetry.space_group_name_H-M   'P 1'
#
loop_
_entity.id
_entity.type
_entity.pdbx_description
1 polymer ?
#
loop_
_entity_poly.entity_id
_entity_poly.type
_entity_poly.pdbx_seq_one_letter_code
_entity_poly.pdbx_strand_id
1 'polypeptide(L)'
;MSTMTETLRTLFALDKNIELFVQHLPQMVIIFALISFGGWVYETIYCSVVEGEFTKRGFLFGPTCPIYGIGALAVWLVLGQISNPFIVFIIGGFLATVIEYSTGLFLERRFKKKWWDYSMFKFNLHGRICPQASA
;
A
#
# COMPACT_ATOMS: atom_id res chain seq x y z
N MET A 1 17.09 19.21 -36.50
CA MET A 1 18.08 18.29 -35.88
C MET A 1 18.03 18.26 -34.35
N SER A 2 17.80 19.35 -33.66
CA SER A 2 17.71 19.39 -32.21
C SER A 2 16.55 18.53 -31.61
N THR A 3 15.38 18.59 -32.22
CA THR A 3 14.18 17.84 -31.82
C THR A 3 14.36 16.32 -31.97
N MET A 4 15.03 15.86 -32.99
CA MET A 4 15.27 14.43 -33.21
C MET A 4 16.26 13.85 -32.18
N THR A 5 17.29 14.61 -31.84
CA THR A 5 18.25 14.22 -30.80
C THR A 5 17.63 14.20 -29.39
N GLU A 6 16.72 15.10 -29.09
CA GLU A 6 15.98 15.08 -27.82
C GLU A 6 15.01 13.90 -27.75
N THR A 7 14.33 13.61 -28.85
CA THR A 7 13.44 12.43 -28.92
C THR A 7 14.20 11.12 -28.71
N LEU A 8 15.36 10.98 -29.33
CA LEU A 8 16.23 9.82 -29.16
C LEU A 8 16.72 9.70 -27.72
N ARG A 9 17.13 10.80 -27.08
CA ARG A 9 17.55 10.80 -25.67
C ARG A 9 16.42 10.39 -24.74
N THR A 10 15.20 10.84 -24.97
CA THR A 10 14.03 10.45 -24.16
C THR A 10 13.69 8.98 -24.36
N LEU A 11 13.79 8.45 -25.58
CA LEU A 11 13.58 7.03 -25.86
C LEU A 11 14.63 6.15 -25.18
N PHE A 12 15.92 6.51 -25.24
CA PHE A 12 16.98 5.80 -24.53
C PHE A 12 16.82 5.86 -22.99
N ALA A 13 16.37 7.00 -22.46
CA ALA A 13 16.10 7.13 -21.04
C ALA A 13 14.90 6.28 -20.59
N LEU A 14 13.86 6.20 -21.41
CA LEU A 14 12.70 5.33 -21.15
C LEU A 14 13.10 3.85 -21.20
N ASP A 15 13.90 3.46 -22.19
CA ASP A 15 14.39 2.08 -22.32
C ASP A 15 15.21 1.66 -21.10
N LYS A 16 16.14 2.49 -20.67
CA LYS A 16 16.92 2.27 -19.45
C LYS A 16 16.06 2.18 -18.18
N ASN A 17 15.03 3.01 -18.07
CA ASN A 17 14.12 2.97 -16.94
C ASN A 17 13.26 1.70 -16.94
N ILE A 18 12.85 1.24 -18.12
CA ILE A 18 12.13 -0.03 -18.28
C ILE A 18 13.03 -1.21 -17.89
N GLU A 19 14.27 -1.23 -18.33
CA GLU A 19 15.24 -2.26 -17.94
C GLU A 19 15.45 -2.31 -16.43
N LEU A 20 15.66 -1.17 -15.78
CA LEU A 20 15.78 -1.07 -14.32
C LEU A 20 14.52 -1.56 -13.60
N PHE A 21 13.35 -1.21 -14.10
CA PHE A 21 12.08 -1.68 -13.56
C PHE A 21 11.97 -3.20 -13.66
N VAL A 22 12.26 -3.76 -14.84
CA VAL A 22 12.22 -5.21 -15.08
C VAL A 22 13.21 -5.96 -14.19
N GLN A 23 14.41 -5.42 -13.98
CA GLN A 23 15.42 -6.01 -13.09
C GLN A 23 14.94 -6.08 -11.62
N HIS A 24 14.17 -5.09 -11.16
CA HIS A 24 13.65 -5.04 -9.80
C HIS A 24 12.29 -5.74 -9.63
N LEU A 25 11.65 -6.13 -10.74
CA LEU A 25 10.33 -6.75 -10.71
C LEU A 25 10.25 -8.01 -9.83
N PRO A 26 11.21 -8.96 -9.87
CA PRO A 26 11.18 -10.12 -8.98
C PRO A 26 11.23 -9.73 -7.50
N GLN A 27 12.04 -8.74 -7.15
CA GLN A 27 12.15 -8.22 -5.79
C GLN A 27 10.84 -7.56 -5.34
N MET A 28 10.21 -6.77 -6.21
CA MET A 28 8.92 -6.16 -5.96
C MET A 28 7.83 -7.21 -5.70
N VAL A 29 7.78 -8.26 -6.49
CA VAL A 29 6.84 -9.36 -6.33
C VAL A 29 7.05 -10.09 -5.00
N ILE A 30 8.29 -10.37 -4.62
CA ILE A 30 8.62 -11.01 -3.35
C ILE A 30 8.23 -10.11 -2.18
N ILE A 31 8.58 -8.84 -2.21
CA ILE A 31 8.22 -7.86 -1.17
C ILE A 31 6.70 -7.78 -1.04
N PHE A 32 6.00 -7.64 -2.15
CA PHE A 32 4.53 -7.60 -2.17
C PHE A 32 3.93 -8.85 -1.51
N ALA A 33 4.38 -10.04 -1.90
CA ALA A 33 3.87 -11.30 -1.38
C ALA A 33 4.14 -11.46 0.12
N LEU A 34 5.38 -11.21 0.55
CA LEU A 34 5.77 -11.36 1.96
C LEU A 34 5.05 -10.36 2.87
N ILE A 35 4.95 -9.10 2.46
CA ILE A 35 4.28 -8.07 3.26
C ILE A 35 2.75 -8.29 3.27
N SER A 36 2.18 -8.69 2.16
CA SER A 36 0.74 -9.02 2.09
C SER A 36 0.39 -10.21 2.98
N PHE A 37 1.23 -11.24 3.01
CA PHE A 37 1.08 -12.38 3.89
C PHE A 37 1.28 -11.98 5.37
N GLY A 38 2.36 -11.25 5.66
CA GLY A 38 2.64 -10.75 7.01
C GLY A 38 1.51 -9.86 7.55
N GLY A 39 0.97 -8.98 6.71
CA GLY A 39 -0.19 -8.15 7.04
C GLY A 39 -1.44 -8.98 7.34
N TRP A 40 -1.69 -10.03 6.57
CA TRP A 40 -2.77 -10.96 6.85
C TRP A 40 -2.60 -11.68 8.22
N VAL A 41 -1.40 -12.16 8.51
CA VAL A 41 -1.09 -12.78 9.83
C VAL A 41 -1.33 -11.79 10.94
N TYR A 42 -0.80 -10.57 10.82
CA TYR A 42 -0.98 -9.51 11.81
C TYR A 42 -2.46 -9.20 12.06
N GLU A 43 -3.23 -8.94 11.00
CA GLU A 43 -4.66 -8.61 11.12
C GLU A 43 -5.47 -9.77 11.67
N THR A 44 -5.20 -11.00 11.25
CA THR A 44 -5.89 -12.18 11.75
C THR A 44 -5.67 -12.34 13.24
N ILE A 45 -4.44 -12.19 13.72
CA ILE A 45 -4.11 -12.27 15.15
C ILE A 45 -4.77 -11.12 15.89
N TYR A 46 -4.58 -9.88 15.42
CA TYR A 46 -5.13 -8.68 16.07
C TYR A 46 -6.66 -8.75 16.21
N CYS A 47 -7.37 -9.04 15.14
CA CYS A 47 -8.82 -9.13 15.14
C CYS A 47 -9.32 -10.31 16.00
N SER A 48 -8.64 -11.46 15.95
CA SER A 48 -9.00 -12.61 16.77
C SER A 48 -8.84 -12.34 18.27
N VAL A 49 -7.82 -11.59 18.65
CA VAL A 49 -7.60 -11.18 20.05
C VAL A 49 -8.67 -10.17 20.50
N VAL A 50 -8.97 -9.19 19.66
CA VAL A 50 -9.94 -8.12 19.98
C VAL A 50 -11.37 -8.67 20.02
N GLU A 51 -11.73 -9.54 19.09
CA GLU A 51 -13.08 -10.12 19.00
C GLU A 51 -13.27 -11.34 19.94
N GLY A 52 -12.18 -11.90 20.46
CA GLY A 52 -12.21 -13.10 21.30
C GLY A 52 -12.54 -14.40 20.58
N GLU A 53 -12.64 -14.35 19.26
CA GLU A 53 -12.93 -15.49 18.38
C GLU A 53 -11.96 -15.50 17.21
N PHE A 54 -11.70 -16.68 16.64
CA PHE A 54 -10.86 -16.78 15.44
C PHE A 54 -11.53 -16.09 14.27
N THR A 55 -10.98 -14.96 13.86
CA THR A 55 -11.47 -14.16 12.72
C THR A 55 -10.46 -14.19 11.58
N LYS A 56 -10.84 -14.80 10.47
CA LYS A 56 -10.05 -14.81 9.25
C LYS A 56 -10.27 -13.50 8.49
N ARG A 57 -9.21 -12.72 8.36
CA ARG A 57 -9.21 -11.46 7.60
C ARG A 57 -8.60 -11.66 6.21
N GLY A 58 -8.73 -10.65 5.38
CA GLY A 58 -8.17 -10.58 4.03
C GLY A 58 -9.23 -10.31 2.98
N PHE A 59 -8.82 -9.69 1.89
CA PHE A 59 -9.69 -9.39 0.74
C PHE A 59 -9.89 -10.62 -0.15
N LEU A 60 -8.84 -11.42 -0.31
CA LEU A 60 -8.84 -12.63 -1.12
C LEU A 60 -9.14 -13.86 -0.27
N PHE A 61 -9.54 -14.95 -0.93
CA PHE A 61 -9.78 -16.24 -0.26
C PHE A 61 -8.51 -16.87 0.34
N GLY A 62 -7.33 -16.39 -0.06
CA GLY A 62 -6.05 -16.83 0.49
C GLY A 62 -5.56 -16.01 1.68
N PRO A 63 -4.44 -16.42 2.31
CA PRO A 63 -3.84 -15.73 3.45
C PRO A 63 -3.05 -14.49 3.02
N THR A 64 -3.75 -13.52 2.43
CA THR A 64 -3.13 -12.30 1.90
C THR A 64 -4.00 -11.08 2.13
N CYS A 65 -3.35 -9.97 2.51
CA CYS A 65 -3.92 -8.64 2.54
C CYS A 65 -3.15 -7.74 1.57
N PRO A 66 -3.58 -7.63 0.31
CA PRO A 66 -2.83 -6.90 -0.73
C PRO A 66 -2.56 -5.44 -0.41
N ILE A 67 -3.38 -4.79 0.40
CA ILE A 67 -3.20 -3.39 0.81
C ILE A 67 -1.84 -3.17 1.50
N TYR A 68 -1.36 -4.12 2.30
CA TYR A 68 -0.05 -4.04 2.94
C TYR A 68 1.09 -4.13 1.92
N GLY A 69 0.96 -5.02 0.93
CA GLY A 69 1.92 -5.15 -0.16
C GLY A 69 1.98 -3.90 -1.03
N ILE A 70 0.83 -3.33 -1.38
CA ILE A 70 0.72 -2.07 -2.13
C ILE A 70 1.36 -0.93 -1.33
N GLY A 71 1.05 -0.83 -0.04
CA GLY A 71 1.63 0.17 0.84
C GLY A 71 3.15 0.08 0.92
N ALA A 72 3.69 -1.13 1.10
CA ALA A 72 5.13 -1.37 1.14
C ALA A 72 5.83 -0.99 -0.17
N LEU A 73 5.26 -1.36 -1.31
CA LEU A 73 5.80 -0.99 -2.62
C LEU A 73 5.75 0.52 -2.85
N ALA A 74 4.66 1.18 -2.47
CA ALA A 74 4.53 2.63 -2.58
C ALA A 74 5.59 3.35 -1.74
N VAL A 75 5.79 2.92 -0.50
CA VAL A 75 6.84 3.46 0.37
C VAL A 75 8.22 3.22 -0.23
N TRP A 76 8.49 2.03 -0.72
CA TRP A 76 9.78 1.70 -1.34
C TRP A 76 10.06 2.54 -2.59
N LEU A 77 9.07 2.69 -3.49
CA LEU A 77 9.21 3.46 -4.72
C LEU A 77 9.37 4.97 -4.47
N VAL A 78 8.61 5.51 -3.51
CA VAL A 78 8.60 6.96 -3.25
C VAL A 78 9.69 7.38 -2.27
N LEU A 79 9.95 6.57 -1.25
CA LEU A 79 10.80 6.92 -0.11
C LEU A 79 12.13 6.16 -0.05
N GLY A 80 12.36 5.20 -0.96
CA GLY A 80 13.55 4.37 -0.96
C GLY A 80 14.87 5.12 -1.09
N GLN A 81 14.85 6.37 -1.60
CA GLN A 81 16.01 7.24 -1.71
C GLN A 81 16.22 8.16 -0.49
N ILE A 82 15.31 8.15 0.46
CA ILE A 82 15.35 9.03 1.62
C ILE A 82 15.97 8.30 2.80
N SER A 83 17.09 8.82 3.29
CA SER A 83 17.84 8.23 4.41
C SER A 83 17.34 8.67 5.79
N ASN A 84 16.56 9.75 5.89
CA ASN A 84 16.11 10.27 7.17
C ASN A 84 14.86 9.51 7.66
N PRO A 85 14.94 8.77 8.78
CA PRO A 85 13.83 7.94 9.26
C PRO A 85 12.60 8.76 9.69
N PHE A 86 12.76 9.98 10.18
CA PHE A 86 11.62 10.84 10.53
C PHE A 86 10.82 11.28 9.31
N ILE A 87 11.51 11.64 8.24
CA ILE A 87 10.87 12.01 6.97
C ILE A 87 10.16 10.80 6.39
N VAL A 88 10.78 9.63 6.38
CA VAL A 88 10.17 8.38 5.93
C VAL A 88 8.92 8.04 6.74
N PHE A 89 8.97 8.20 8.06
CA PHE A 89 7.83 7.95 8.94
C PHE A 89 6.64 8.89 8.64
N ILE A 90 6.88 10.19 8.53
CA ILE A 90 5.83 11.19 8.29
C ILE A 90 5.22 11.01 6.90
N ILE A 91 6.05 10.96 5.86
CA ILE A 91 5.58 10.83 4.48
C ILE A 91 4.99 9.43 4.24
N GLY A 92 5.59 8.40 4.81
CA GLY A 92 5.09 7.02 4.74
C GLY A 92 3.73 6.88 5.42
N GLY A 93 3.55 7.47 6.60
CA GLY A 93 2.26 7.50 7.30
C GLY A 93 1.18 8.23 6.50
N PHE A 94 1.51 9.38 5.93
CA PHE A 94 0.60 10.10 5.04
C PHE A 94 0.24 9.28 3.80
N LEU A 95 1.22 8.68 3.14
CA LEU A 95 1.03 7.85 1.96
C LEU A 95 0.16 6.61 2.27
N ALA A 96 0.43 5.95 3.40
CA ALA A 96 -0.37 4.81 3.86
C ALA A 96 -1.83 5.22 4.12
N THR A 97 -2.05 6.38 4.74
CA THR A 97 -3.39 6.93 4.98
C THR A 97 -4.15 7.21 3.68
N VAL A 98 -3.46 7.79 2.68
CA VAL A 98 -4.06 8.04 1.35
C VAL A 98 -4.42 6.72 0.66
N ILE A 99 -3.56 5.72 0.72
CA ILE A 99 -3.81 4.39 0.15
C ILE A 99 -5.00 3.72 0.86
N GLU A 100 -5.03 3.75 2.18
CA GLU A 100 -6.12 3.18 2.98
C GLU A 100 -7.46 3.83 2.64
N TYR A 101 -7.51 5.16 2.61
CA TYR A 101 -8.72 5.89 2.24
C TYR A 101 -9.17 5.58 0.81
N SER A 102 -8.25 5.64 -0.15
CA SER A 102 -8.53 5.37 -1.57
C SER A 102 -9.00 3.94 -1.79
N THR A 103 -8.38 2.98 -1.13
CA THR A 103 -8.77 1.56 -1.19
C THR A 103 -10.15 1.34 -0.60
N GLY A 104 -10.42 1.92 0.58
CA GLY A 104 -11.74 1.87 1.21
C GLY A 104 -12.83 2.44 0.32
N LEU A 105 -12.58 3.61 -0.28
CA LEU A 105 -13.50 4.25 -1.21
C LEU A 105 -13.73 3.41 -2.48
N PHE A 106 -12.67 2.86 -3.05
CA PHE A 106 -12.75 2.00 -4.23
C PHE A 106 -13.57 0.74 -3.95
N LEU A 107 -13.27 0.04 -2.87
CA LEU A 107 -13.97 -1.19 -2.48
C LEU A 107 -15.45 -0.93 -2.18
N GLU A 108 -15.74 0.16 -1.47
CA GLU A 108 -17.12 0.55 -1.15
C GLU A 108 -17.93 0.87 -2.42
N ARG A 109 -17.33 1.59 -3.38
CA ARG A 109 -17.99 1.92 -4.65
C ARG A 109 -18.14 0.73 -5.58
N ARG A 110 -17.12 -0.15 -5.65
CA ARG A 110 -17.12 -1.29 -6.57
C ARG A 110 -18.00 -2.44 -6.10
N PHE A 111 -17.93 -2.75 -4.81
CA PHE A 111 -18.64 -3.88 -4.19
C PHE A 111 -19.84 -3.45 -3.36
N LYS A 112 -20.10 -2.14 -3.20
CA LYS A 112 -21.19 -1.56 -2.42
C LYS A 112 -21.25 -2.07 -0.98
N LYS A 113 -20.07 -2.37 -0.42
CA LYS A 113 -19.89 -2.87 0.94
C LYS A 113 -18.65 -2.24 1.56
N LYS A 114 -18.76 -1.80 2.81
CA LYS A 114 -17.60 -1.38 3.61
C LYS A 114 -16.88 -2.61 4.14
N TRP A 115 -15.59 -2.74 3.85
CA TRP A 115 -14.74 -3.80 4.37
C TRP A 115 -14.28 -3.52 5.79
N TRP A 116 -14.19 -2.26 6.15
CA TRP A 116 -13.96 -1.77 7.50
C TRP A 116 -14.71 -0.47 7.70
N ASP A 117 -15.07 -0.16 8.95
CA ASP A 117 -15.78 1.05 9.30
C ASP A 117 -15.29 1.59 10.64
N TYR A 118 -14.71 2.77 10.61
CA TYR A 118 -14.23 3.51 11.79
C TYR A 118 -15.20 4.59 12.25
N SER A 119 -16.45 4.56 11.83
CA SER A 119 -17.47 5.58 12.19
C SER A 119 -17.69 5.71 13.70
N MET A 120 -17.41 4.65 14.46
CA MET A 120 -17.49 4.64 15.92
C MET A 120 -16.40 5.49 16.59
N PHE A 121 -15.31 5.77 15.89
CA PHE A 121 -14.23 6.57 16.44
C PHE A 121 -14.46 8.06 16.21
N LYS A 122 -14.12 8.89 17.22
CA LYS A 122 -14.42 10.32 17.27
C LYS A 122 -13.82 11.13 16.13
N PHE A 123 -12.62 10.76 15.68
CA PHE A 123 -11.88 11.46 14.62
C PHE A 123 -11.73 10.61 13.36
N ASN A 124 -12.82 10.04 12.86
CA ASN A 124 -12.79 9.33 11.60
C ASN A 124 -13.08 10.27 10.41
N LEU A 125 -12.56 9.92 9.23
CA LEU A 125 -12.90 10.57 7.97
C LEU A 125 -13.74 9.61 7.12
N HIS A 126 -15.04 9.87 7.05
CA HIS A 126 -16.03 9.05 6.34
C HIS A 126 -16.03 7.55 6.75
N GLY A 127 -15.60 7.24 7.98
CA GLY A 127 -15.47 5.86 8.47
C GLY A 127 -14.35 5.05 7.80
N ARG A 128 -13.52 5.65 6.94
CA ARG A 128 -12.47 4.96 6.18
C ARG A 128 -11.10 5.00 6.82
N ILE A 129 -10.80 6.09 7.50
CA ILE A 129 -9.54 6.28 8.26
C ILE A 129 -9.84 6.91 9.61
N CYS A 130 -8.98 6.63 10.57
CA CYS A 130 -8.97 7.33 11.86
C CYS A 130 -7.56 7.34 12.43
N PRO A 131 -7.19 8.35 13.26
CA PRO A 131 -5.85 8.43 13.86
C PRO A 131 -5.50 7.22 14.72
N GLN A 132 -6.49 6.63 15.39
CA GLN A 132 -6.31 5.47 16.26
C GLN A 132 -5.91 4.21 15.48
N ALA A 133 -6.39 4.06 14.24
CA ALA A 133 -6.05 2.92 13.38
C ALA A 133 -4.79 3.18 12.55
N SER A 134 -4.50 4.46 12.22
CA SER A 134 -3.32 4.84 11.44
C SER A 134 -2.04 4.96 12.28
N ALA A 135 -2.19 5.07 13.58
CA ALA A 135 -1.07 5.07 14.51
C ALA A 135 -0.65 3.65 14.87
#